data_7f887ad330222ae3de9683277c137dbc
#
_entry.id   7f887ad330222ae3de9683277c137dbc
#
_cell.length_a   1.000
_cell.length_b   1.000
_cell.length_c   1.000
_cell.angle_alpha   90.00
_cell.angle_beta   90.00
_cell.angle_gamma   90.00
#
_symmetry.space_group_name_H-M   'P 1'
#
loop_
_entity.id
_entity.type
_entity.pdbx_description
1 polymer ?
#
loop_
_entity_poly.entity_id
_entity_poly.type
_entity_poly.pdbx_seq_one_letter_code
_entity_poly.pdbx_strand_id
1 'polypeptide(L)'
;KLTSLTEAAGWVKDGDVVAIGGCCYSRTPLAILMEILRQKRRELTLARNLMCYEGEWFIAAKAVETMVSSWFAIGLPWGLSKVFRQAVEGGQLNYEEWSHLALGLRFRAGAMGVPFLPSLSMLGSDLMGVGSAKSMECPFTGETIALVPALFPDVAVLHVHRADRLGNCQIDGYPHMDVDIALASTTVLVTAEEIVSEEQIRSQPDRTKIPGFVVDALVEVPYGAFPHECYRLYEADFDHFDKYVSEGSSQGAEGVRQYL
;
A
#
# COMPACT_ATOMS: atom_id res chain seq x y z
N LYS A 1 -6.71 17.70 11.61
CA LYS A 1 -6.64 16.38 10.99
C LYS A 1 -7.74 16.17 9.96
N LEU A 2 -9.01 16.43 10.33
CA LEU A 2 -10.10 16.30 9.38
C LEU A 2 -9.97 17.35 8.27
N THR A 3 -9.91 16.89 7.02
CA THR A 3 -9.67 17.75 5.86
C THR A 3 -10.38 17.20 4.61
N SER A 4 -10.22 17.84 3.46
CA SER A 4 -10.75 17.36 2.19
C SER A 4 -9.82 16.34 1.52
N LEU A 5 -10.38 15.52 0.62
CA LEU A 5 -9.62 14.53 -0.15
C LEU A 5 -8.52 15.20 -0.98
N THR A 6 -8.83 16.32 -1.63
CA THR A 6 -7.88 17.09 -2.43
C THR A 6 -6.75 17.67 -1.60
N GLU A 7 -7.04 18.17 -0.40
CA GLU A 7 -6.02 18.70 0.50
C GLU A 7 -5.10 17.61 1.02
N ALA A 8 -5.67 16.48 1.48
CA ALA A 8 -4.89 15.34 1.94
C ALA A 8 -3.97 14.78 0.84
N ALA A 9 -4.50 14.55 -0.37
CA ALA A 9 -3.71 14.10 -1.50
C ALA A 9 -2.60 15.09 -1.90
N GLY A 10 -2.81 16.38 -1.66
CA GLY A 10 -1.83 17.44 -1.90
C GLY A 10 -0.57 17.37 -1.02
N TRP A 11 -0.60 16.58 0.05
CA TRP A 11 0.57 16.37 0.91
C TRP A 11 1.61 15.43 0.30
N VAL A 12 1.19 14.57 -0.65
CA VAL A 12 2.12 13.76 -1.45
C VAL A 12 2.88 14.68 -2.41
N LYS A 13 4.19 14.51 -2.47
CA LYS A 13 5.10 15.29 -3.32
C LYS A 13 5.74 14.41 -4.39
N ASP A 14 6.25 15.03 -5.43
CA ASP A 14 7.04 14.34 -6.42
C ASP A 14 8.28 13.70 -5.75
N GLY A 15 8.59 12.46 -6.11
CA GLY A 15 9.70 11.70 -5.55
C GLY A 15 9.40 10.97 -4.24
N ASP A 16 8.23 11.18 -3.60
CA ASP A 16 7.91 10.53 -2.32
C ASP A 16 7.83 9.00 -2.44
N VAL A 17 8.25 8.34 -1.37
CA VAL A 17 7.96 6.92 -1.13
C VAL A 17 6.58 6.81 -0.47
N VAL A 18 5.61 6.32 -1.23
CA VAL A 18 4.21 6.19 -0.80
C VAL A 18 3.91 4.74 -0.45
N ALA A 19 3.69 4.45 0.83
CA ALA A 19 3.24 3.15 1.28
C ALA A 19 1.71 3.08 1.29
N ILE A 20 1.17 2.04 0.64
CA ILE A 20 -0.27 1.86 0.43
C ILE A 20 -0.77 0.73 1.33
N GLY A 21 -1.79 1.03 2.14
CA GLY A 21 -2.43 0.08 3.02
C GLY A 21 -3.42 -0.87 2.35
N GLY A 22 -4.08 -1.66 3.17
CA GLY A 22 -4.92 -2.75 2.73
C GLY A 22 -4.11 -3.91 2.13
N CYS A 23 -4.80 -4.89 1.57
CA CYS A 23 -4.15 -6.07 0.99
C CYS A 23 -5.00 -6.61 -0.15
N CYS A 24 -4.40 -6.81 -1.32
CA CYS A 24 -5.11 -7.29 -2.49
C CYS A 24 -6.37 -6.44 -2.76
N TYR A 25 -7.57 -7.03 -2.64
CA TYR A 25 -8.85 -6.33 -2.83
C TYR A 25 -9.44 -5.77 -1.53
N SER A 26 -8.73 -5.84 -0.42
CA SER A 26 -9.28 -5.42 0.87
C SER A 26 -8.75 -4.04 1.27
N ARG A 27 -9.67 -3.10 1.44
CA ARG A 27 -9.42 -1.76 1.98
C ARG A 27 -8.30 -0.96 1.31
N THR A 28 -8.10 -1.16 0.01
CA THR A 28 -7.18 -0.30 -0.74
C THR A 28 -7.73 1.12 -0.76
N PRO A 29 -6.96 2.14 -0.44
CA PRO A 29 -7.43 3.54 -0.38
C PRO A 29 -7.59 4.16 -1.78
N LEU A 30 -8.47 3.57 -2.62
CA LEU A 30 -8.56 3.89 -4.05
C LEU A 30 -8.96 5.33 -4.33
N ALA A 31 -9.87 5.89 -3.54
CA ALA A 31 -10.34 7.25 -3.74
C ALA A 31 -9.19 8.28 -3.64
N ILE A 32 -8.34 8.16 -2.60
CA ILE A 32 -7.21 9.10 -2.44
C ILE A 32 -6.09 8.81 -3.43
N LEU A 33 -5.85 7.55 -3.81
CA LEU A 33 -4.89 7.20 -4.86
C LEU A 33 -5.28 7.83 -6.22
N MET A 34 -6.56 7.79 -6.55
CA MET A 34 -7.08 8.46 -7.75
C MET A 34 -6.90 9.98 -7.68
N GLU A 35 -7.12 10.58 -6.50
CA GLU A 35 -6.91 12.03 -6.33
C GLU A 35 -5.43 12.42 -6.44
N ILE A 36 -4.50 11.60 -5.93
CA ILE A 36 -3.05 11.78 -6.12
C ILE A 36 -2.70 11.80 -7.62
N LEU A 37 -3.28 10.87 -8.40
CA LEU A 37 -3.10 10.83 -9.86
C LEU A 37 -3.67 12.08 -10.56
N ARG A 38 -4.85 12.56 -10.13
CA ARG A 38 -5.47 13.80 -10.67
C ARG A 38 -4.59 15.02 -10.43
N GLN A 39 -3.83 15.05 -9.33
CA GLN A 39 -2.87 16.09 -9.01
C GLN A 39 -1.54 15.95 -9.77
N LYS A 40 -1.41 14.91 -10.61
CA LYS A 40 -0.28 14.67 -11.52
C LYS A 40 1.07 14.58 -10.82
N ARG A 41 1.12 13.95 -9.65
CA ARG A 41 2.38 13.66 -8.96
C ARG A 41 3.24 12.72 -9.81
N ARG A 42 4.56 12.86 -9.68
CA ARG A 42 5.55 12.20 -10.52
C ARG A 42 6.67 11.57 -9.70
N GLU A 43 7.41 10.67 -10.35
CA GLU A 43 8.65 10.08 -9.80
C GLU A 43 8.41 9.34 -8.48
N LEU A 44 7.18 8.88 -8.23
CA LEU A 44 6.81 8.23 -6.98
C LEU A 44 7.46 6.84 -6.88
N THR A 45 7.81 6.46 -5.65
CA THR A 45 8.03 5.06 -5.29
C THR A 45 6.79 4.54 -4.59
N LEU A 46 6.14 3.52 -5.15
CA LEU A 46 4.99 2.88 -4.52
C LEU A 46 5.43 1.61 -3.78
N ALA A 47 5.10 1.50 -2.50
CA ALA A 47 5.42 0.34 -1.68
C ALA A 47 4.14 -0.32 -1.15
N ARG A 48 3.91 -1.60 -1.52
CA ARG A 48 2.77 -2.39 -1.08
C ARG A 48 3.04 -3.88 -1.23
N ASN A 49 2.66 -4.69 -0.24
CA ASN A 49 2.91 -6.13 -0.30
C ASN A 49 2.26 -6.80 -1.50
N LEU A 50 0.96 -6.63 -1.66
CA LEU A 50 0.18 -7.19 -2.77
C LEU A 50 -0.39 -6.03 -3.59
N MET A 51 0.34 -5.62 -4.61
CA MET A 51 -0.08 -4.58 -5.55
C MET A 51 -1.08 -5.15 -6.54
N CYS A 52 -2.19 -4.45 -6.72
CA CYS A 52 -3.23 -4.84 -7.65
C CYS A 52 -3.37 -3.82 -8.80
N TYR A 53 -4.57 -3.68 -9.34
CA TYR A 53 -4.82 -2.86 -10.53
C TYR A 53 -4.55 -1.36 -10.31
N GLU A 54 -4.59 -0.86 -9.07
CA GLU A 54 -4.21 0.51 -8.75
C GLU A 54 -2.77 0.82 -9.17
N GLY A 55 -1.88 -0.16 -9.09
CA GLY A 55 -0.50 -0.01 -9.58
C GLY A 55 -0.44 0.25 -11.09
N GLU A 56 -1.33 -0.37 -11.88
CA GLU A 56 -1.41 -0.11 -13.32
C GLU A 56 -1.77 1.35 -13.63
N TRP A 57 -2.60 1.98 -12.79
CA TRP A 57 -2.97 3.39 -12.96
C TRP A 57 -1.76 4.30 -12.91
N PHE A 58 -0.89 4.09 -11.90
CA PHE A 58 0.33 4.88 -11.74
C PHE A 58 1.33 4.62 -12.86
N ILE A 59 1.46 3.38 -13.33
CA ILE A 59 2.29 3.04 -14.50
C ILE A 59 1.73 3.75 -15.75
N ALA A 60 0.45 3.59 -16.02
CA ALA A 60 -0.20 4.18 -17.20
C ALA A 60 -0.12 5.71 -17.21
N ALA A 61 -0.28 6.34 -16.04
CA ALA A 61 -0.14 7.78 -15.86
C ALA A 61 1.33 8.28 -15.88
N LYS A 62 2.33 7.37 -15.90
CA LYS A 62 3.77 7.68 -15.76
C LYS A 62 4.06 8.47 -14.48
N ALA A 63 3.36 8.14 -13.41
CA ALA A 63 3.47 8.78 -12.11
C ALA A 63 4.46 8.07 -11.18
N VAL A 64 4.78 6.80 -11.46
CA VAL A 64 5.67 5.96 -10.67
C VAL A 64 6.98 5.69 -11.40
N GLU A 65 8.09 5.75 -10.68
CA GLU A 65 9.42 5.37 -11.13
C GLU A 65 9.83 4.00 -10.57
N THR A 66 9.51 3.73 -9.32
CA THR A 66 9.89 2.49 -8.63
C THR A 66 8.67 1.87 -7.94
N MET A 67 8.54 0.55 -8.06
CA MET A 67 7.58 -0.24 -7.26
C MET A 67 8.32 -1.23 -6.38
N VAL A 68 7.96 -1.22 -5.10
CA VAL A 68 8.47 -2.12 -4.07
C VAL A 68 7.32 -3.05 -3.66
N SER A 69 7.37 -4.31 -4.08
CA SER A 69 6.26 -5.23 -3.85
C SER A 69 6.73 -6.68 -3.77
N SER A 70 5.90 -7.54 -3.19
CA SER A 70 6.12 -8.99 -3.20
C SER A 70 5.28 -9.71 -4.26
N TRP A 71 4.32 -9.02 -4.83
CA TRP A 71 3.42 -9.55 -5.83
C TRP A 71 2.72 -8.43 -6.58
N PHE A 72 2.58 -8.58 -7.88
CA PHE A 72 1.83 -7.66 -8.71
C PHE A 72 0.96 -8.45 -9.70
N ALA A 73 -0.34 -8.37 -9.54
CA ALA A 73 -1.30 -8.89 -10.50
C ALA A 73 -2.65 -8.16 -10.35
N ILE A 74 -3.49 -8.21 -11.37
CA ILE A 74 -4.84 -7.66 -11.25
C ILE A 74 -5.64 -8.47 -10.23
N GLY A 75 -5.37 -9.75 -10.14
CA GLY A 75 -5.93 -10.71 -9.22
C GLY A 75 -5.82 -12.14 -9.73
N LEU A 76 -6.09 -13.12 -8.85
CA LEU A 76 -5.94 -14.54 -9.20
C LEU A 76 -6.72 -14.97 -10.47
N PRO A 77 -7.98 -14.52 -10.69
CA PRO A 77 -8.72 -14.90 -11.90
C PRO A 77 -8.15 -14.28 -13.19
N TRP A 78 -7.55 -13.10 -13.10
CA TRP A 78 -7.09 -12.33 -14.28
C TRP A 78 -5.58 -12.44 -14.51
N GLY A 79 -4.84 -12.99 -13.56
CA GLY A 79 -3.41 -13.26 -13.67
C GLY A 79 -2.52 -12.03 -13.67
N LEU A 80 -1.33 -12.18 -14.24
CA LEU A 80 -0.30 -11.15 -14.25
C LEU A 80 -0.71 -9.95 -15.11
N SER A 81 -0.51 -8.77 -14.56
CA SER A 81 -0.72 -7.51 -15.26
C SER A 81 0.14 -7.39 -16.51
N LYS A 82 -0.50 -7.18 -17.67
CA LYS A 82 0.20 -6.91 -18.93
C LYS A 82 0.91 -5.55 -18.89
N VAL A 83 0.29 -4.56 -18.26
CA VAL A 83 0.85 -3.20 -18.13
C VAL A 83 2.13 -3.22 -17.29
N PHE A 84 2.08 -3.87 -16.13
CA PHE A 84 3.24 -4.05 -15.27
C PHE A 84 4.38 -4.79 -15.97
N ARG A 85 4.05 -5.93 -16.57
CA ARG A 85 5.04 -6.75 -17.28
C ARG A 85 5.75 -5.98 -18.38
N GLN A 86 4.99 -5.28 -19.23
CA GLN A 86 5.55 -4.47 -20.30
C GLN A 86 6.44 -3.32 -19.78
N ALA A 87 6.04 -2.70 -18.67
CA ALA A 87 6.82 -1.61 -18.07
C ALA A 87 8.16 -2.09 -17.50
N VAL A 88 8.17 -3.24 -16.82
CA VAL A 88 9.40 -3.83 -16.24
C VAL A 88 10.31 -4.37 -17.35
N GLU A 89 9.81 -5.20 -18.27
CA GLU A 89 10.59 -5.77 -19.37
C GLU A 89 11.11 -4.68 -20.32
N GLY A 90 10.37 -3.58 -20.48
CA GLY A 90 10.77 -2.43 -21.28
C GLY A 90 11.69 -1.44 -20.58
N GLY A 91 12.08 -1.68 -19.32
CA GLY A 91 12.96 -0.80 -18.55
C GLY A 91 12.34 0.57 -18.21
N GLN A 92 11.01 0.67 -18.21
CA GLN A 92 10.27 1.90 -17.90
C GLN A 92 9.88 2.01 -16.42
N LEU A 93 10.00 0.92 -15.68
CA LEU A 93 9.67 0.81 -14.27
C LEU A 93 10.77 0.04 -13.54
N ASN A 94 11.31 0.62 -12.49
CA ASN A 94 12.16 -0.10 -11.56
C ASN A 94 11.28 -0.96 -10.65
N TYR A 95 11.58 -2.27 -10.58
CA TYR A 95 10.84 -3.17 -9.71
C TYR A 95 11.78 -3.76 -8.65
N GLU A 96 11.51 -3.43 -7.39
CA GLU A 96 12.21 -3.98 -6.23
C GLU A 96 11.36 -5.10 -5.63
N GLU A 97 11.72 -6.34 -5.95
CA GLU A 97 10.99 -7.53 -5.52
C GLU A 97 11.45 -8.02 -4.15
N TRP A 98 10.49 -8.34 -3.30
CA TRP A 98 10.69 -8.90 -1.96
C TRP A 98 9.82 -10.14 -1.75
N SER A 99 10.21 -11.04 -0.85
CA SER A 99 9.25 -12.02 -0.36
C SER A 99 8.16 -11.30 0.48
N HIS A 100 6.96 -11.87 0.53
CA HIS A 100 5.84 -11.26 1.27
C HIS A 100 6.18 -11.00 2.74
N LEU A 101 6.84 -11.97 3.40
CA LEU A 101 7.32 -11.81 4.77
C LEU A 101 8.41 -10.73 4.86
N ALA A 102 9.38 -10.72 3.95
CA ALA A 102 10.49 -9.77 4.03
C ALA A 102 10.00 -8.32 3.85
N LEU A 103 9.07 -8.05 2.92
CA LEU A 103 8.51 -6.71 2.78
C LEU A 103 7.72 -6.29 4.04
N GLY A 104 6.98 -7.21 4.65
CA GLY A 104 6.34 -6.96 5.94
C GLY A 104 7.37 -6.64 7.04
N LEU A 105 8.50 -7.34 7.07
CA LEU A 105 9.58 -7.06 8.02
C LEU A 105 10.27 -5.71 7.75
N ARG A 106 10.33 -5.24 6.51
CA ARG A 106 10.82 -3.89 6.18
C ARG A 106 9.97 -2.81 6.84
N PHE A 107 8.63 -2.88 6.69
CA PHE A 107 7.72 -1.97 7.38
C PHE A 107 7.80 -2.11 8.89
N ARG A 108 7.88 -3.35 9.38
CA ARG A 108 8.01 -3.62 10.83
C ARG A 108 9.28 -3.03 11.41
N ALA A 109 10.42 -3.15 10.72
CA ALA A 109 11.69 -2.55 11.13
C ALA A 109 11.57 -1.02 11.20
N GLY A 110 10.95 -0.40 10.18
CA GLY A 110 10.66 1.03 10.17
C GLY A 110 9.79 1.46 11.35
N ALA A 111 8.69 0.73 11.60
CA ALA A 111 7.78 0.98 12.72
C ALA A 111 8.47 0.88 14.10
N MET A 112 9.44 -0.01 14.23
CA MET A 112 10.24 -0.19 15.46
C MET A 112 11.40 0.81 15.57
N GLY A 113 11.70 1.57 14.53
CA GLY A 113 12.85 2.48 14.49
C GLY A 113 14.20 1.75 14.48
N VAL A 114 14.25 0.50 13.99
CA VAL A 114 15.48 -0.28 13.88
C VAL A 114 15.97 -0.31 12.41
N PRO A 115 17.28 -0.40 12.15
CA PRO A 115 17.81 -0.31 10.79
C PRO A 115 17.49 -1.53 9.92
N PHE A 116 17.24 -2.70 10.52
CA PHE A 116 16.89 -3.94 9.84
C PHE A 116 16.27 -4.94 10.81
N LEU A 117 15.66 -5.99 10.26
CA LEU A 117 15.28 -7.20 11.01
C LEU A 117 15.94 -8.44 10.40
N PRO A 118 16.38 -9.41 11.24
CA PRO A 118 16.88 -10.69 10.76
C PRO A 118 15.73 -11.61 10.31
N SER A 119 16.01 -12.45 9.32
CA SER A 119 15.04 -13.41 8.80
C SER A 119 15.73 -14.62 8.19
N LEU A 120 15.04 -15.76 8.16
CA LEU A 120 15.42 -16.92 7.35
C LEU A 120 14.71 -16.89 5.98
N SER A 121 13.73 -16.02 5.82
CA SER A 121 13.04 -15.80 4.54
C SER A 121 14.04 -15.29 3.50
N MET A 122 13.84 -15.70 2.26
CA MET A 122 14.66 -15.36 1.09
C MET A 122 15.98 -16.13 0.96
N LEU A 123 16.53 -16.73 2.03
CA LEU A 123 17.72 -17.57 1.94
C LEU A 123 17.48 -18.73 0.96
N GLY A 124 18.47 -18.98 0.09
CA GLY A 124 18.37 -20.00 -0.96
C GLY A 124 17.52 -19.62 -2.17
N SER A 125 17.09 -18.37 -2.27
CA SER A 125 16.40 -17.82 -3.44
C SER A 125 17.21 -16.70 -4.10
N ASP A 126 16.93 -16.43 -5.38
CA ASP A 126 17.57 -15.35 -6.13
C ASP A 126 17.25 -13.96 -5.57
N LEU A 127 16.21 -13.82 -4.75
CA LEU A 127 15.85 -12.56 -4.10
C LEU A 127 16.95 -11.98 -3.21
N MET A 128 17.85 -12.83 -2.70
CA MET A 128 19.04 -12.36 -1.96
C MET A 128 20.04 -11.61 -2.85
N GLY A 129 20.01 -11.83 -4.15
CA GLY A 129 20.95 -11.23 -5.12
C GLY A 129 20.41 -10.01 -5.88
N VAL A 130 19.08 -9.82 -5.91
CA VAL A 130 18.45 -8.76 -6.71
C VAL A 130 18.01 -7.54 -5.89
N GLY A 131 17.91 -7.66 -4.56
CA GLY A 131 17.48 -6.59 -3.69
C GLY A 131 18.58 -6.02 -2.80
N SER A 132 18.21 -5.16 -1.87
CA SER A 132 19.11 -4.57 -0.87
C SER A 132 19.35 -5.45 0.37
N ALA A 133 18.78 -6.66 0.42
CA ALA A 133 19.02 -7.64 1.49
C ALA A 133 20.50 -8.05 1.54
N LYS A 134 20.98 -8.26 2.76
CA LYS A 134 22.33 -8.77 3.02
C LYS A 134 22.24 -10.06 3.84
N SER A 135 23.32 -10.78 3.97
CA SER A 135 23.42 -11.92 4.87
C SER A 135 24.54 -11.73 5.87
N MET A 136 24.39 -12.35 7.04
CA MET A 136 25.44 -12.47 8.05
C MET A 136 25.34 -13.81 8.78
N GLU A 137 26.39 -14.20 9.46
CA GLU A 137 26.35 -15.29 10.41
C GLU A 137 25.67 -14.81 11.71
N CYS A 138 24.69 -15.57 12.20
CA CYS A 138 24.03 -15.26 13.45
C CYS A 138 24.99 -15.43 14.63
N PRO A 139 25.23 -14.38 15.45
CA PRO A 139 26.18 -14.45 16.55
C PRO A 139 25.74 -15.41 17.69
N PHE A 140 24.50 -15.88 17.67
CA PHE A 140 23.97 -16.78 18.70
C PHE A 140 23.93 -18.24 18.25
N THR A 141 23.68 -18.50 16.96
CA THR A 141 23.49 -19.89 16.46
C THR A 141 24.56 -20.32 15.46
N GLY A 142 25.35 -19.39 14.88
CA GLY A 142 26.31 -19.66 13.82
C GLY A 142 25.67 -19.90 12.45
N GLU A 143 24.34 -19.86 12.34
CA GLU A 143 23.64 -20.05 11.08
C GLU A 143 23.63 -18.78 10.24
N THR A 144 23.63 -18.93 8.92
CA THR A 144 23.44 -17.79 8.01
C THR A 144 22.01 -17.25 8.12
N ILE A 145 21.87 -15.95 8.29
CA ILE A 145 20.58 -15.23 8.32
C ILE A 145 20.57 -14.10 7.28
N ALA A 146 19.41 -13.82 6.74
CA ALA A 146 19.17 -12.63 5.92
C ALA A 146 18.93 -11.40 6.82
N LEU A 147 19.49 -10.26 6.42
CA LEU A 147 19.24 -8.95 7.02
C LEU A 147 18.30 -8.18 6.09
N VAL A 148 17.10 -7.92 6.58
CA VAL A 148 16.06 -7.21 5.82
C VAL A 148 16.05 -5.75 6.25
N PRO A 149 16.47 -4.80 5.39
CA PRO A 149 16.60 -3.39 5.76
C PRO A 149 15.23 -2.76 6.01
N ALA A 150 15.16 -1.82 6.93
CA ALA A 150 13.96 -1.06 7.20
C ALA A 150 13.50 -0.25 5.98
N LEU A 151 12.19 -0.06 5.86
CA LEU A 151 11.58 0.88 4.92
C LEU A 151 10.91 1.99 5.73
N PHE A 152 11.27 3.22 5.42
CA PHE A 152 10.73 4.45 6.02
C PHE A 152 10.02 5.26 4.93
N PRO A 153 8.72 5.02 4.70
CA PRO A 153 7.98 5.79 3.70
C PRO A 153 7.86 7.27 4.08
N ASP A 154 7.83 8.14 3.08
CA ASP A 154 7.51 9.55 3.29
C ASP A 154 6.03 9.70 3.64
N VAL A 155 5.17 8.94 2.96
CA VAL A 155 3.74 9.01 3.13
C VAL A 155 3.12 7.60 3.23
N ALA A 156 2.32 7.38 4.28
CA ALA A 156 1.35 6.28 4.34
C ALA A 156 0.00 6.74 3.82
N VAL A 157 -0.64 5.93 2.99
CA VAL A 157 -2.01 6.14 2.50
C VAL A 157 -2.85 4.93 2.89
N LEU A 158 -3.82 5.13 3.79
CA LEU A 158 -4.59 4.06 4.42
C LEU A 158 -6.09 4.30 4.28
N HIS A 159 -6.87 3.21 4.31
CA HIS A 159 -8.32 3.26 4.37
C HIS A 159 -8.84 2.43 5.53
N VAL A 160 -9.74 3.01 6.35
CA VAL A 160 -10.25 2.39 7.57
C VAL A 160 -11.76 2.41 7.61
N HIS A 161 -12.36 1.55 8.43
CA HIS A 161 -13.81 1.48 8.59
C HIS A 161 -14.39 2.72 9.26
N ARG A 162 -13.73 3.19 10.32
CA ARG A 162 -14.15 4.39 11.03
C ARG A 162 -13.00 5.05 11.75
N ALA A 163 -13.16 6.35 11.98
CA ALA A 163 -12.24 7.13 12.79
C ALA A 163 -12.99 8.20 13.60
N ASP A 164 -12.43 8.65 14.73
CA ASP A 164 -12.88 9.85 15.39
C ASP A 164 -12.14 11.10 14.88
N ARG A 165 -12.60 12.28 15.28
CA ARG A 165 -11.97 13.55 14.86
C ARG A 165 -10.54 13.74 15.37
N LEU A 166 -10.13 12.98 16.38
CA LEU A 166 -8.74 12.95 16.87
C LEU A 166 -7.83 12.10 16.00
N GLY A 167 -8.40 11.28 15.11
CA GLY A 167 -7.69 10.40 14.21
C GLY A 167 -7.47 8.98 14.75
N ASN A 168 -8.16 8.59 15.83
CA ASN A 168 -8.14 7.21 16.28
C ASN A 168 -8.92 6.34 15.28
N CYS A 169 -8.24 5.40 14.62
CA CYS A 169 -8.82 4.64 13.53
C CYS A 169 -9.10 3.20 13.93
N GLN A 170 -10.31 2.74 13.59
CA GLN A 170 -10.73 1.36 13.80
C GLN A 170 -10.80 0.59 12.49
N ILE A 171 -10.29 -0.63 12.53
CA ILE A 171 -10.34 -1.58 11.43
C ILE A 171 -11.06 -2.83 11.91
N ASP A 172 -12.15 -3.19 11.23
CA ASP A 172 -12.83 -4.46 11.43
C ASP A 172 -12.10 -5.56 10.65
N GLY A 173 -11.93 -6.71 11.26
CA GLY A 173 -11.20 -7.82 10.66
C GLY A 173 -9.67 -7.64 10.73
N TYR A 174 -9.00 -8.08 9.67
CA TYR A 174 -7.55 -8.14 9.64
C TYR A 174 -6.92 -6.81 9.18
N PRO A 175 -6.00 -6.22 9.96
CA PRO A 175 -5.41 -4.91 9.62
C PRO A 175 -4.28 -4.99 8.58
N HIS A 176 -3.87 -6.19 8.15
CA HIS A 176 -2.74 -6.40 7.24
C HIS A 176 -1.45 -5.73 7.75
N MET A 177 -0.75 -4.96 6.91
CA MET A 177 0.46 -4.22 7.27
C MET A 177 0.17 -2.76 7.69
N ASP A 178 -1.09 -2.34 7.73
CA ASP A 178 -1.49 -0.94 7.90
C ASP A 178 -0.90 -0.30 9.17
N VAL A 179 -0.83 -1.06 10.26
CA VAL A 179 -0.25 -0.56 11.53
C VAL A 179 1.23 -0.29 11.39
N ASP A 180 1.98 -1.23 10.80
CA ASP A 180 3.42 -1.08 10.59
C ASP A 180 3.71 0.01 9.56
N ILE A 181 2.90 0.11 8.50
CA ILE A 181 2.99 1.18 7.49
C ILE A 181 2.77 2.55 8.15
N ALA A 182 1.71 2.70 8.96
CA ALA A 182 1.44 3.96 9.67
C ALA A 182 2.59 4.38 10.59
N LEU A 183 3.14 3.42 11.36
CA LEU A 183 4.21 3.71 12.33
C LEU A 183 5.58 3.92 11.68
N ALA A 184 5.80 3.38 10.49
CA ALA A 184 7.05 3.52 9.74
C ALA A 184 7.14 4.82 8.94
N SER A 185 6.00 5.47 8.67
CA SER A 185 5.91 6.61 7.74
C SER A 185 6.04 7.96 8.44
N THR A 186 6.55 8.94 7.71
CA THR A 186 6.70 10.32 8.21
C THR A 186 5.35 11.05 8.25
N THR A 187 4.51 10.84 7.23
CA THR A 187 3.18 11.44 7.10
C THR A 187 2.14 10.33 6.94
N VAL A 188 1.04 10.41 7.67
CA VAL A 188 -0.01 9.39 7.64
C VAL A 188 -1.34 10.00 7.20
N LEU A 189 -1.78 9.66 6.00
CA LEU A 189 -3.03 10.06 5.39
C LEU A 189 -4.04 8.91 5.50
N VAL A 190 -5.18 9.18 6.13
CA VAL A 190 -6.22 8.17 6.34
C VAL A 190 -7.51 8.62 5.69
N THR A 191 -8.11 7.77 4.89
CA THR A 191 -9.51 7.85 4.49
C THR A 191 -10.34 6.90 5.36
N ALA A 192 -11.53 7.31 5.78
CA ALA A 192 -12.43 6.51 6.60
C ALA A 192 -13.81 6.44 5.94
N GLU A 193 -14.46 5.29 6.07
CA GLU A 193 -15.85 5.13 5.62
C GLU A 193 -16.79 6.03 6.42
N GLU A 194 -16.50 6.22 7.70
CA GLU A 194 -17.33 6.99 8.60
C GLU A 194 -16.50 7.71 9.67
N ILE A 195 -16.87 8.95 9.96
CA ILE A 195 -16.36 9.70 11.12
C ILE A 195 -17.35 9.56 12.27
N VAL A 196 -16.91 8.93 13.35
CA VAL A 196 -17.73 8.62 14.52
C VAL A 196 -17.33 9.45 15.74
N SER A 197 -18.12 9.37 16.82
CA SER A 197 -17.79 10.03 18.08
C SER A 197 -16.65 9.33 18.83
N GLU A 198 -15.94 10.07 19.68
CA GLU A 198 -14.90 9.50 20.54
C GLU A 198 -15.45 8.41 21.47
N GLU A 199 -16.71 8.55 21.93
CA GLU A 199 -17.37 7.57 22.78
C GLU A 199 -17.56 6.24 22.04
N GLN A 200 -17.90 6.29 20.75
CA GLN A 200 -18.03 5.09 19.93
C GLN A 200 -16.67 4.38 19.78
N ILE A 201 -15.58 5.13 19.54
CA ILE A 201 -14.23 4.55 19.50
C ILE A 201 -13.87 3.93 20.86
N ARG A 202 -14.09 4.64 21.95
CA ARG A 202 -13.78 4.17 23.32
C ARG A 202 -14.63 2.97 23.77
N SER A 203 -15.81 2.79 23.19
CA SER A 203 -16.67 1.64 23.51
C SER A 203 -16.12 0.31 23.01
N GLN A 204 -15.22 0.33 22.01
CA GLN A 204 -14.61 -0.86 21.40
C GLN A 204 -13.10 -0.62 21.14
N PRO A 205 -12.31 -0.45 22.21
CA PRO A 205 -10.90 -0.05 22.10
C PRO A 205 -10.01 -1.08 21.42
N ASP A 206 -10.38 -2.37 21.50
CA ASP A 206 -9.70 -3.49 20.85
C ASP A 206 -9.69 -3.40 19.30
N ARG A 207 -10.65 -2.66 18.72
CA ARG A 207 -10.72 -2.41 17.28
C ARG A 207 -9.85 -1.24 16.83
N THR A 208 -9.39 -0.39 17.74
CA THR A 208 -8.51 0.74 17.41
C THR A 208 -7.13 0.20 17.08
N LYS A 209 -6.76 0.26 15.80
CA LYS A 209 -5.49 -0.26 15.29
C LYS A 209 -4.46 0.85 15.05
N ILE A 210 -4.90 2.04 14.67
CA ILE A 210 -4.03 3.18 14.42
C ILE A 210 -4.43 4.29 15.40
N PRO A 211 -3.54 4.64 16.35
CA PRO A 211 -3.84 5.68 17.32
C PRO A 211 -3.78 7.07 16.67
N GLY A 212 -4.63 7.98 17.15
CA GLY A 212 -4.76 9.31 16.57
C GLY A 212 -3.46 10.09 16.46
N PHE A 213 -2.55 9.94 17.40
CA PHE A 213 -1.31 10.72 17.42
C PHE A 213 -0.36 10.45 16.23
N VAL A 214 -0.52 9.33 15.49
CA VAL A 214 0.27 9.06 14.28
C VAL A 214 -0.42 9.53 12.99
N VAL A 215 -1.73 9.88 13.04
CA VAL A 215 -2.47 10.32 11.86
C VAL A 215 -2.30 11.81 11.66
N ASP A 216 -1.91 12.25 10.48
CA ASP A 216 -1.72 13.65 10.14
C ASP A 216 -2.94 14.24 9.45
N ALA A 217 -3.48 13.56 8.44
CA ALA A 217 -4.71 13.96 7.76
C ALA A 217 -5.74 12.84 7.77
N LEU A 218 -7.01 13.22 7.98
CA LEU A 218 -8.16 12.32 8.02
C LEU A 218 -9.24 12.86 7.08
N VAL A 219 -9.78 11.98 6.23
CA VAL A 219 -10.84 12.33 5.29
C VAL A 219 -11.97 11.32 5.40
N GLU A 220 -13.21 11.79 5.50
CA GLU A 220 -14.38 10.93 5.39
C GLU A 220 -14.66 10.65 3.90
N VAL A 221 -14.61 9.39 3.52
CA VAL A 221 -14.82 8.95 2.14
C VAL A 221 -15.57 7.62 2.15
N PRO A 222 -16.90 7.67 2.23
CA PRO A 222 -17.73 6.48 2.08
C PRO A 222 -17.43 5.79 0.74
N TYR A 223 -17.33 4.47 0.75
CA TYR A 223 -16.91 3.66 -0.39
C TYR A 223 -15.50 3.99 -0.91
N GLY A 224 -14.62 4.48 -0.03
CA GLY A 224 -13.28 4.93 -0.43
C GLY A 224 -12.33 3.84 -0.94
N ALA A 225 -12.65 2.58 -0.68
CA ALA A 225 -11.95 1.42 -1.23
C ALA A 225 -12.63 0.81 -2.48
N PHE A 226 -13.87 1.20 -2.81
CA PHE A 226 -14.60 0.63 -3.95
C PHE A 226 -13.86 0.88 -5.27
N PRO A 227 -13.78 -0.09 -6.18
CA PRO A 227 -14.45 -1.40 -6.25
C PRO A 227 -13.74 -2.56 -5.50
N HIS A 228 -12.72 -2.28 -4.69
CA HIS A 228 -12.24 -3.24 -3.71
C HIS A 228 -13.23 -3.36 -2.55
N GLU A 229 -13.12 -4.43 -1.75
CA GLU A 229 -13.97 -4.63 -0.60
C GLU A 229 -13.61 -3.73 0.58
N CYS A 230 -14.59 -3.46 1.45
CA CYS A 230 -14.37 -3.09 2.83
C CYS A 230 -15.15 -4.06 3.72
N TYR A 231 -14.44 -4.91 4.43
CA TYR A 231 -15.02 -6.02 5.18
C TYR A 231 -16.24 -5.62 6.01
N ARG A 232 -17.35 -6.37 5.86
CA ARG A 232 -18.67 -6.11 6.49
C ARG A 232 -19.43 -4.89 5.98
N LEU A 233 -18.87 -4.05 5.13
CA LEU A 233 -19.55 -2.89 4.57
C LEU A 233 -19.98 -3.16 3.12
N TYR A 234 -19.05 -3.61 2.30
CA TYR A 234 -19.32 -3.99 0.91
C TYR A 234 -18.27 -4.96 0.40
N GLU A 235 -18.68 -5.77 -0.57
CA GLU A 235 -17.80 -6.74 -1.24
C GLU A 235 -17.12 -6.12 -2.46
N ALA A 236 -16.06 -6.79 -2.94
CA ALA A 236 -15.38 -6.37 -4.15
C ALA A 236 -16.28 -6.60 -5.38
N ASP A 237 -16.26 -5.65 -6.30
CA ASP A 237 -17.03 -5.70 -7.56
C ASP A 237 -16.21 -6.42 -8.64
N PHE A 238 -16.37 -7.73 -8.71
CA PHE A 238 -15.67 -8.57 -9.70
C PHE A 238 -16.11 -8.30 -11.14
N ASP A 239 -17.37 -7.89 -11.38
CA ASP A 239 -17.85 -7.50 -12.70
C ASP A 239 -17.11 -6.24 -13.19
N HIS A 240 -16.82 -5.30 -12.29
CA HIS A 240 -15.99 -4.15 -12.59
C HIS A 240 -14.57 -4.57 -13.01
N PHE A 241 -13.96 -5.54 -12.30
CA PHE A 241 -12.62 -6.02 -12.68
C PHE A 241 -12.61 -6.73 -14.03
N ASP A 242 -13.61 -7.53 -14.34
CA ASP A 242 -13.76 -8.17 -15.65
C ASP A 242 -13.84 -7.12 -16.77
N LYS A 243 -14.62 -6.07 -16.54
CA LYS A 243 -14.72 -4.94 -17.46
C LYS A 243 -13.40 -4.18 -17.59
N TYR A 244 -12.76 -3.85 -16.47
CA TYR A 244 -11.47 -3.17 -16.46
C TYR A 244 -10.40 -3.95 -17.22
N VAL A 245 -10.35 -5.27 -17.03
CA VAL A 245 -9.39 -6.11 -17.74
C VAL A 245 -9.69 -6.16 -19.23
N SER A 246 -10.92 -6.36 -19.63
CA SER A 246 -11.30 -6.49 -21.04
C SER A 246 -11.17 -5.17 -21.82
N GLU A 247 -11.56 -4.06 -21.25
CA GLU A 247 -11.60 -2.74 -21.91
C GLU A 247 -10.32 -1.89 -21.68
N GLY A 248 -9.57 -2.15 -20.59
CA GLY A 248 -8.41 -1.37 -20.19
C GLY A 248 -7.11 -2.17 -20.20
N SER A 249 -6.87 -2.93 -19.14
CA SER A 249 -5.58 -3.59 -18.87
C SER A 249 -5.07 -4.49 -20.00
N SER A 250 -5.95 -5.25 -20.65
CA SER A 250 -5.58 -6.13 -21.79
C SER A 250 -5.03 -5.37 -22.99
N GLN A 251 -5.32 -4.07 -23.10
CA GLN A 251 -4.83 -3.18 -24.15
C GLN A 251 -3.53 -2.47 -23.75
N GLY A 252 -2.99 -2.75 -22.56
CA GLY A 252 -1.78 -2.13 -22.05
C GLY A 252 -2.01 -0.74 -21.47
N ALA A 253 -0.92 0.00 -21.22
CA ALA A 253 -0.97 1.31 -20.55
C ALA A 253 -1.89 2.33 -21.23
N GLU A 254 -2.02 2.28 -22.56
CA GLU A 254 -2.94 3.16 -23.29
C GLU A 254 -4.41 2.83 -22.98
N GLY A 255 -4.77 1.55 -22.97
CA GLY A 255 -6.11 1.12 -22.59
C GLY A 255 -6.48 1.54 -21.17
N VAL A 256 -5.53 1.42 -20.21
CA VAL A 256 -5.75 1.89 -18.84
C VAL A 256 -5.97 3.42 -18.81
N ARG A 257 -5.19 4.21 -19.55
CA ARG A 257 -5.39 5.67 -19.63
C ARG A 257 -6.74 6.08 -20.19
N GLN A 258 -7.26 5.32 -21.13
CA GLN A 258 -8.59 5.59 -21.74
C GLN A 258 -9.74 5.14 -20.81
N TYR A 259 -9.48 4.15 -19.99
CA TYR A 259 -10.44 3.65 -19.01
C TYR A 259 -10.59 4.59 -17.80
N LEU A 260 -9.49 5.23 -17.34
CA LEU A 260 -9.45 6.20 -16.23
C LEU A 260 -10.03 7.56 -16.62
#